data_11387290b179a5dec30e3ea716b78120
#
_entry.id   11387290b179a5dec30e3ea716b78120
#
_cell.length_a   1.000
_cell.length_b   1.000
_cell.length_c   1.000
_cell.angle_alpha   90.00
_cell.angle_beta   90.00
_cell.angle_gamma   90.00
#
_symmetry.space_group_name_H-M   'P 1'
#
loop_
_entity.id
_entity.type
_entity.pdbx_description
1 polymer ?
#
loop_
_entity_poly.entity_id
_entity_poly.type
_entity_poly.pdbx_seq_one_letter_code
_entity_poly.pdbx_strand_id
1 'polypeptide(L)'
;MGFLEKLFRRKALPQPAPAKTALAASEAKKKLEEKLEEKRSALAADYEKAAEKINAQATQVKAAVEALSKKSLSESTPGHKIGLQARDDYCGRIPKMLDELARREASWSDYAKKLARANAEIMRATRDNRYLFHFFPEEMKRVGNAMKQLAESVKEFEETASREENETQEILLAKEKISFLEKAVEELSLFQAREKQLEAQATALEGQVRKAEGSDYEEREAALKQEIEAAEKSLEETRQQISEIVSPLQRLLRKYQKLATDKELASLAVKYSENPVGQALKEFSGGECPALKRLAGEVKQAITTGMLAVEARDEQKTLRALSEILEGKVDALASKARNYTQETEGASARLEFLLNEKASFDLLKNKALQAAAELEKARNAVSSAKEKIARARKEASEATCKALDAEVVVE
;
A
#
# COMPACT_ATOMS: atom_id res chain seq x y z
N MET A 1 61.62 44.16 32.65
CA MET A 1 60.28 43.73 33.17
C MET A 1 59.38 43.53 32.00
N GLY A 2 58.97 42.36 31.69
CA GLY A 2 58.05 42.19 30.54
C GLY A 2 57.78 40.74 30.06
N PHE A 3 58.55 39.76 30.55
CA PHE A 3 58.37 38.40 30.02
C PHE A 3 57.44 37.52 30.92
N LEU A 4 57.43 37.76 32.21
CA LEU A 4 56.63 37.03 33.17
C LEU A 4 55.11 37.47 33.23
N GLU A 5 54.83 38.71 32.87
CA GLU A 5 53.43 39.21 32.81
C GLU A 5 52.60 38.58 31.63
N LYS A 6 53.30 38.16 30.53
CA LYS A 6 52.60 37.45 29.43
C LYS A 6 52.27 35.98 29.71
N LEU A 7 52.96 35.37 30.70
CA LEU A 7 52.74 33.96 31.07
C LEU A 7 51.59 33.77 32.05
N PHE A 8 51.15 34.82 32.77
CA PHE A 8 50.04 34.77 33.71
C PHE A 8 48.73 35.46 33.27
N ARG A 9 48.63 35.88 32.02
CA ARG A 9 47.30 36.10 31.46
C ARG A 9 46.58 34.74 31.44
N ARG A 10 45.91 34.40 32.53
CA ARG A 10 44.88 33.36 32.55
C ARG A 10 43.96 33.64 31.36
N LYS A 11 44.04 32.81 30.32
CA LYS A 11 42.94 32.70 29.40
C LYS A 11 41.70 32.52 30.26
N ALA A 12 40.80 33.49 30.26
CA ALA A 12 39.48 33.31 30.84
C ALA A 12 38.98 31.99 30.33
N LEU A 13 38.77 31.04 31.25
CA LEU A 13 38.07 29.80 30.91
C LEU A 13 36.80 30.21 30.20
N PRO A 14 36.48 29.67 29.01
CA PRO A 14 35.20 29.95 28.39
C PRO A 14 34.15 29.67 29.45
N GLN A 15 33.30 30.67 29.71
CA GLN A 15 32.14 30.46 30.57
C GLN A 15 31.43 29.19 30.08
N PRO A 16 31.07 28.26 30.96
CA PRO A 16 30.31 27.10 30.54
C PRO A 16 29.10 27.62 29.75
N ALA A 17 28.94 27.15 28.52
CA ALA A 17 27.75 27.48 27.72
C ALA A 17 26.53 27.24 28.60
N PRO A 18 25.52 28.13 28.60
CA PRO A 18 24.34 27.97 29.40
C PRO A 18 23.78 26.56 29.17
N ALA A 19 23.45 25.86 30.24
CA ALA A 19 22.97 24.49 30.17
C ALA A 19 21.69 24.50 29.32
N LYS A 20 21.70 23.85 28.18
CA LYS A 20 20.52 23.71 27.32
C LYS A 20 19.46 22.97 28.11
N THR A 21 18.30 23.57 28.29
CA THR A 21 17.18 22.95 28.98
C THR A 21 16.49 21.97 28.04
N ALA A 22 16.57 20.68 28.31
CA ALA A 22 15.79 19.69 27.59
C ALA A 22 14.32 19.79 28.00
N LEU A 23 13.43 19.93 27.04
CA LEU A 23 11.98 19.98 27.25
C LEU A 23 11.28 18.89 26.42
N ALA A 24 10.39 18.16 27.03
CA ALA A 24 9.48 17.30 26.29
C ALA A 24 8.60 18.14 25.33
N ALA A 25 8.24 17.61 24.17
CA ALA A 25 7.44 18.32 23.16
C ALA A 25 6.15 18.92 23.76
N SER A 26 5.47 18.19 24.64
CA SER A 26 4.27 18.66 25.33
C SER A 26 4.52 19.83 26.28
N GLU A 27 5.65 19.81 26.99
CA GLU A 27 6.08 20.89 27.88
C GLU A 27 6.49 22.15 27.09
N ALA A 28 7.18 21.97 25.98
CA ALA A 28 7.53 23.07 25.08
C ALA A 28 6.28 23.74 24.50
N LYS A 29 5.28 22.96 24.09
CA LYS A 29 3.97 23.48 23.65
C LYS A 29 3.29 24.30 24.73
N LYS A 30 3.25 23.79 25.95
CA LYS A 30 2.61 24.49 27.08
C LYS A 30 3.27 25.84 27.36
N LYS A 31 4.61 25.90 27.39
CA LYS A 31 5.35 27.16 27.58
C LYS A 31 5.11 28.14 26.43
N LEU A 32 5.02 27.66 25.19
CA LEU A 32 4.69 28.49 24.04
C LEU A 32 3.24 29.02 24.12
N GLU A 33 2.30 28.23 24.63
CA GLU A 33 0.92 28.68 24.86
C GLU A 33 0.85 29.74 25.96
N GLU A 34 1.52 29.54 27.08
CA GLU A 34 1.60 30.52 28.15
C GLU A 34 2.19 31.84 27.65
N LYS A 35 3.29 31.81 26.89
CA LYS A 35 3.91 33.02 26.31
C LYS A 35 3.01 33.68 25.26
N LEU A 36 2.25 32.92 24.46
CA LEU A 36 1.31 33.46 23.50
C LEU A 36 0.17 34.20 24.20
N GLU A 37 -0.37 33.61 25.26
CA GLU A 37 -1.44 34.22 26.06
C GLU A 37 -0.97 35.47 26.79
N GLU A 38 0.24 35.44 27.36
CA GLU A 38 0.86 36.60 27.98
C GLU A 38 1.00 37.78 26.99
N LYS A 39 1.51 37.52 25.78
CA LYS A 39 1.62 38.55 24.72
C LYS A 39 0.26 39.10 24.30
N ARG A 40 -0.73 38.23 24.11
CA ARG A 40 -2.10 38.63 23.76
C ARG A 40 -2.75 39.48 24.86
N SER A 41 -2.56 39.10 26.12
CA SER A 41 -3.08 39.85 27.25
C SER A 41 -2.45 41.22 27.39
N ALA A 42 -1.14 41.33 27.13
CA ALA A 42 -0.46 42.62 27.16
C ALA A 42 -0.99 43.61 26.06
N LEU A 43 -1.32 43.08 24.88
CA LEU A 43 -1.83 43.87 23.78
C LEU A 43 -3.34 44.16 23.89
N ALA A 44 -4.10 43.37 24.65
CA ALA A 44 -5.56 43.53 24.77
C ALA A 44 -5.99 44.94 25.22
N ALA A 45 -5.26 45.50 26.17
CA ALA A 45 -5.54 46.87 26.69
C ALA A 45 -5.29 47.94 25.59
N ASP A 46 -4.29 47.78 24.78
CA ASP A 46 -3.98 48.68 23.68
C ASP A 46 -5.04 48.59 22.57
N TYR A 47 -5.53 47.41 22.27
CA TYR A 47 -6.63 47.20 21.32
C TYR A 47 -7.93 47.83 21.82
N GLU A 48 -8.27 47.66 23.11
CA GLU A 48 -9.49 48.29 23.67
C GLU A 48 -9.42 49.81 23.56
N LYS A 49 -8.30 50.43 23.94
CA LYS A 49 -8.12 51.89 23.82
C LYS A 49 -8.19 52.36 22.38
N ALA A 50 -7.58 51.65 21.46
CA ALA A 50 -7.61 52.00 20.02
C ALA A 50 -9.04 51.87 19.45
N ALA A 51 -9.78 50.81 19.84
CA ALA A 51 -11.17 50.62 19.43
C ALA A 51 -12.11 51.71 20.01
N GLU A 52 -11.92 52.12 21.27
CA GLU A 52 -12.65 53.24 21.88
C GLU A 52 -12.37 54.53 21.13
N LYS A 53 -11.14 54.82 20.76
CA LYS A 53 -10.74 55.99 19.98
C LYS A 53 -11.42 55.99 18.60
N ILE A 54 -11.46 54.85 17.90
CA ILE A 54 -12.15 54.70 16.62
C ILE A 54 -13.65 54.98 16.77
N ASN A 55 -14.29 54.42 17.81
CA ASN A 55 -15.71 54.67 18.07
C ASN A 55 -16.01 56.16 18.37
N ALA A 56 -15.14 56.82 19.14
CA ALA A 56 -15.25 58.26 19.41
C ALA A 56 -15.13 59.09 18.09
N GLN A 57 -14.16 58.76 17.25
CA GLN A 57 -13.98 59.45 15.97
C GLN A 57 -15.13 59.16 14.99
N ALA A 58 -15.63 57.93 14.93
CA ALA A 58 -16.83 57.59 14.15
C ALA A 58 -18.05 58.40 14.58
N THR A 59 -18.22 58.63 15.88
CA THR A 59 -19.27 59.46 16.44
C THR A 59 -19.12 60.94 16.02
N GLN A 60 -17.88 61.43 16.01
CA GLN A 60 -17.58 62.79 15.51
C GLN A 60 -17.91 62.96 14.00
N VAL A 61 -17.55 61.94 13.18
CA VAL A 61 -17.92 61.94 11.76
C VAL A 61 -19.44 61.92 11.60
N LYS A 62 -20.18 61.11 12.37
CA LYS A 62 -21.64 61.10 12.36
C LYS A 62 -22.23 62.48 12.68
N ALA A 63 -21.73 63.13 13.73
CA ALA A 63 -22.18 64.47 14.11
C ALA A 63 -21.90 65.52 13.01
N ALA A 64 -20.73 65.43 12.36
CA ALA A 64 -20.40 66.33 11.24
C ALA A 64 -21.29 66.09 10.01
N VAL A 65 -21.62 64.84 9.69
CA VAL A 65 -22.52 64.44 8.61
C VAL A 65 -23.99 64.89 8.94
N GLU A 66 -24.41 64.75 10.17
CA GLU A 66 -25.71 65.23 10.64
C GLU A 66 -25.81 66.77 10.55
N ALA A 67 -24.75 67.47 10.93
CA ALA A 67 -24.69 68.91 10.72
C ALA A 67 -24.82 69.32 9.24
N LEU A 68 -24.19 68.58 8.33
CA LEU A 68 -24.31 68.73 6.88
C LEU A 68 -25.75 68.47 6.42
N SER A 69 -26.45 67.48 6.91
CA SER A 69 -27.81 67.13 6.52
C SER A 69 -28.83 68.21 6.85
N LYS A 70 -28.60 69.01 7.89
CA LYS A 70 -29.47 70.10 8.34
C LYS A 70 -29.28 71.43 7.57
N LYS A 71 -28.28 71.49 6.70
CA LYS A 71 -28.01 72.72 5.92
C LYS A 71 -28.89 72.77 4.69
N SER A 72 -29.44 74.00 4.44
CA SER A 72 -30.22 74.31 3.27
C SER A 72 -29.36 75.12 2.26
N LEU A 73 -29.65 74.95 1.00
CA LEU A 73 -29.12 75.81 -0.07
C LEU A 73 -30.18 76.84 -0.52
N SER A 74 -29.75 78.01 -0.89
CA SER A 74 -30.64 79.01 -1.51
C SER A 74 -31.09 78.46 -2.87
N GLU A 75 -32.40 78.71 -3.20
CA GLU A 75 -32.95 78.34 -4.50
C GLU A 75 -32.25 79.05 -5.65
N SER A 76 -31.62 80.22 -5.37
CA SER A 76 -30.81 80.96 -6.33
C SER A 76 -29.44 80.33 -6.65
N THR A 77 -29.00 79.29 -5.90
CA THR A 77 -27.70 78.63 -6.13
C THR A 77 -27.77 77.79 -7.39
N PRO A 78 -26.90 77.98 -8.38
CA PRO A 78 -26.87 77.13 -9.56
C PRO A 78 -26.69 75.68 -9.17
N GLY A 79 -27.56 74.77 -9.66
CA GLY A 79 -27.49 73.34 -9.34
C GLY A 79 -28.00 72.97 -7.93
N HIS A 80 -28.75 73.82 -7.25
CA HIS A 80 -29.19 73.62 -5.87
C HIS A 80 -29.92 72.29 -5.64
N LYS A 81 -30.79 71.84 -6.59
CA LYS A 81 -31.45 70.52 -6.49
C LYS A 81 -30.45 69.36 -6.50
N ILE A 82 -29.41 69.38 -7.35
CA ILE A 82 -28.37 68.43 -7.46
C ILE A 82 -27.54 68.38 -6.15
N GLY A 83 -27.19 69.55 -5.61
CA GLY A 83 -26.47 69.71 -4.36
C GLY A 83 -27.22 69.13 -3.17
N LEU A 84 -28.53 69.32 -3.05
CA LEU A 84 -29.37 68.81 -2.00
C LEU A 84 -29.54 67.31 -2.13
N GLN A 85 -29.82 66.80 -3.32
CA GLN A 85 -29.92 65.31 -3.53
C GLN A 85 -28.61 64.59 -3.19
N ALA A 86 -27.51 65.13 -3.67
CA ALA A 86 -26.20 64.54 -3.34
C ALA A 86 -25.84 64.58 -1.85
N ARG A 87 -26.23 65.66 -1.15
CA ARG A 87 -26.13 65.79 0.29
C ARG A 87 -26.92 64.67 0.99
N ASP A 88 -28.19 64.50 0.59
CA ASP A 88 -29.08 63.52 1.21
C ASP A 88 -28.60 62.09 0.96
N ASP A 89 -28.13 61.77 -0.24
CA ASP A 89 -27.52 60.48 -0.57
C ASP A 89 -26.27 60.24 0.27
N TYR A 90 -25.37 61.20 0.38
CA TYR A 90 -24.16 61.11 1.18
C TYR A 90 -24.47 60.96 2.67
N CYS A 91 -25.36 61.79 3.22
CA CYS A 91 -25.77 61.77 4.61
C CYS A 91 -26.56 60.48 4.98
N GLY A 92 -27.25 59.86 4.02
CA GLY A 92 -27.94 58.59 4.22
C GLY A 92 -27.01 57.36 4.20
N ARG A 93 -25.88 57.48 3.48
CA ARG A 93 -24.95 56.36 3.28
C ARG A 93 -23.85 56.27 4.35
N ILE A 94 -23.20 57.40 4.66
CA ILE A 94 -22.04 57.42 5.55
C ILE A 94 -22.34 56.90 6.97
N PRO A 95 -23.44 57.30 7.65
CA PRO A 95 -23.76 56.81 8.98
C PRO A 95 -23.91 55.29 9.04
N LYS A 96 -24.50 54.66 8.00
CA LYS A 96 -24.62 53.16 7.93
C LYS A 96 -23.26 52.47 7.86
N MET A 97 -22.34 53.01 7.07
CA MET A 97 -20.96 52.50 6.99
C MET A 97 -20.22 52.66 8.32
N LEU A 98 -20.44 53.75 9.05
CA LEU A 98 -19.87 53.96 10.36
C LEU A 98 -20.47 53.03 11.43
N ASP A 99 -21.75 52.64 11.32
CA ASP A 99 -22.39 51.66 12.19
C ASP A 99 -21.78 50.25 11.98
N GLU A 100 -21.48 49.89 10.73
CA GLU A 100 -20.79 48.64 10.43
C GLU A 100 -19.36 48.63 10.96
N LEU A 101 -18.65 49.74 10.89
CA LEU A 101 -17.31 49.90 11.43
C LEU A 101 -17.27 49.74 12.95
N ALA A 102 -18.30 50.19 13.68
CA ALA A 102 -18.38 50.07 15.11
C ALA A 102 -18.66 48.64 15.63
N ARG A 103 -19.07 47.69 14.78
CA ARG A 103 -19.33 46.29 15.16
C ARG A 103 -18.03 45.54 15.25
N ARG A 104 -17.69 45.02 16.45
CA ARG A 104 -16.49 44.22 16.72
C ARG A 104 -16.62 42.82 16.11
N GLU A 105 -15.50 42.27 15.70
CA GLU A 105 -15.36 40.86 15.28
C GLU A 105 -14.82 40.01 16.43
N ALA A 106 -14.84 38.67 16.26
CA ALA A 106 -14.39 37.72 17.27
C ALA A 106 -12.87 37.80 17.53
N SER A 107 -12.08 38.20 16.54
CA SER A 107 -10.65 38.42 16.67
C SER A 107 -10.24 39.83 16.30
N TRP A 108 -9.18 40.33 16.95
CA TRP A 108 -8.63 41.64 16.66
C TRP A 108 -8.07 41.78 15.25
N SER A 109 -7.45 40.70 14.73
CA SER A 109 -6.95 40.64 13.34
C SER A 109 -8.07 40.77 12.30
N ASP A 110 -9.20 40.06 12.53
CA ASP A 110 -10.34 40.16 11.62
C ASP A 110 -11.01 41.51 11.73
N TYR A 111 -11.06 42.09 12.94
CA TYR A 111 -11.56 43.44 13.15
C TYR A 111 -10.69 44.49 12.43
N ALA A 112 -9.34 44.37 12.48
CA ALA A 112 -8.42 45.23 11.74
C ALA A 112 -8.68 45.20 10.22
N LYS A 113 -8.82 44.03 9.65
CA LYS A 113 -9.14 43.84 8.21
C LYS A 113 -10.48 44.48 7.82
N LYS A 114 -11.47 44.35 8.71
CA LYS A 114 -12.79 44.97 8.51
C LYS A 114 -12.71 46.48 8.58
N LEU A 115 -11.99 47.01 9.59
CA LEU A 115 -11.77 48.48 9.75
C LEU A 115 -11.09 49.06 8.51
N ALA A 116 -10.04 48.41 7.99
CA ALA A 116 -9.34 48.83 6.78
C ALA A 116 -10.28 48.93 5.58
N ARG A 117 -11.10 47.88 5.36
CA ARG A 117 -12.08 47.87 4.25
C ARG A 117 -13.14 48.96 4.39
N ALA A 118 -13.77 49.06 5.58
CA ALA A 118 -14.79 50.04 5.83
C ALA A 118 -14.26 51.48 5.70
N ASN A 119 -13.08 51.78 6.24
CA ASN A 119 -12.40 53.06 6.09
C ASN A 119 -12.14 53.41 4.61
N ALA A 120 -11.62 52.43 3.83
CA ALA A 120 -11.39 52.63 2.39
C ALA A 120 -12.68 52.93 1.63
N GLU A 121 -13.81 52.29 1.96
CA GLU A 121 -15.13 52.54 1.37
C GLU A 121 -15.67 53.91 1.74
N ILE A 122 -15.54 54.33 3.01
CA ILE A 122 -15.93 55.65 3.48
C ILE A 122 -15.12 56.73 2.76
N MET A 123 -13.81 56.57 2.66
CA MET A 123 -12.95 57.52 1.94
C MET A 123 -13.27 57.59 0.45
N ARG A 124 -13.61 56.44 -0.19
CA ARG A 124 -14.10 56.43 -1.58
C ARG A 124 -15.40 57.19 -1.72
N ALA A 125 -16.40 56.91 -0.87
CA ALA A 125 -17.68 57.59 -0.89
C ALA A 125 -17.54 59.12 -0.73
N THR A 126 -16.62 59.57 0.12
CA THR A 126 -16.30 60.97 0.32
C THR A 126 -15.65 61.61 -0.93
N ARG A 127 -14.73 60.88 -1.57
CA ARG A 127 -14.07 61.31 -2.81
C ARG A 127 -15.06 61.43 -3.97
N ASP A 128 -15.95 60.48 -4.11
CA ASP A 128 -16.96 60.43 -5.16
C ASP A 128 -17.94 61.61 -5.05
N ASN A 129 -18.17 62.11 -3.81
CA ASN A 129 -19.04 63.24 -3.50
C ASN A 129 -18.27 64.55 -3.28
N ARG A 130 -17.04 64.69 -3.82
CA ARG A 130 -16.18 65.87 -3.65
C ARG A 130 -16.81 67.17 -4.10
N TYR A 131 -17.79 67.16 -5.05
CA TYR A 131 -18.49 68.29 -5.50
C TYR A 131 -19.38 68.94 -4.42
N LEU A 132 -19.72 68.24 -3.34
CA LEU A 132 -20.38 68.81 -2.16
C LEU A 132 -19.58 69.94 -1.50
N PHE A 133 -18.24 69.96 -1.66
CA PHE A 133 -17.42 71.11 -1.23
C PHE A 133 -17.76 72.43 -1.89
N HIS A 134 -18.32 72.42 -3.10
CA HIS A 134 -18.77 73.61 -3.75
C HIS A 134 -20.07 74.12 -3.16
N PHE A 135 -20.93 73.27 -2.69
CA PHE A 135 -22.23 73.63 -2.15
C PHE A 135 -22.20 73.87 -0.63
N PHE A 136 -21.33 73.10 0.10
CA PHE A 136 -21.25 73.08 1.58
C PHE A 136 -19.80 73.14 2.06
N PRO A 137 -19.04 74.19 1.73
CA PRO A 137 -17.58 74.20 1.96
C PRO A 137 -17.20 74.05 3.44
N GLU A 138 -17.86 74.71 4.36
CA GLU A 138 -17.52 74.66 5.78
C GLU A 138 -17.91 73.35 6.42
N GLU A 139 -19.09 72.83 6.09
CA GLU A 139 -19.55 71.53 6.61
C GLU A 139 -18.71 70.41 6.08
N MET A 140 -18.38 70.37 4.79
CA MET A 140 -17.53 69.36 4.17
C MET A 140 -16.10 69.43 4.70
N LYS A 141 -15.60 70.63 5.04
CA LYS A 141 -14.29 70.74 5.72
C LYS A 141 -14.32 70.09 7.11
N ARG A 142 -15.41 70.25 7.89
CA ARG A 142 -15.58 69.60 9.18
C ARG A 142 -15.67 68.09 9.02
N VAL A 143 -16.45 67.58 8.08
CA VAL A 143 -16.53 66.15 7.72
C VAL A 143 -15.17 65.64 7.32
N GLY A 144 -14.44 66.35 6.45
CA GLY A 144 -13.09 65.92 6.01
C GLY A 144 -12.09 65.85 7.15
N ASN A 145 -12.10 66.80 8.09
CA ASN A 145 -11.24 66.77 9.25
C ASN A 145 -11.57 65.59 10.19
N ALA A 146 -12.85 65.38 10.46
CA ALA A 146 -13.28 64.23 11.27
C ALA A 146 -12.94 62.89 10.63
N MET A 147 -13.10 62.76 9.31
CA MET A 147 -12.68 61.57 8.55
C MET A 147 -11.16 61.32 8.57
N LYS A 148 -10.37 62.40 8.47
CA LYS A 148 -8.92 62.28 8.59
C LYS A 148 -8.52 61.72 9.95
N GLN A 149 -9.12 62.19 11.03
CA GLN A 149 -8.85 61.69 12.39
C GLN A 149 -9.29 60.22 12.54
N LEU A 150 -10.43 59.84 11.97
CA LEU A 150 -10.89 58.47 11.93
C LEU A 150 -9.87 57.55 11.18
N ALA A 151 -9.43 58.00 9.99
CA ALA A 151 -8.44 57.24 9.22
C ALA A 151 -7.11 57.05 9.95
N GLU A 152 -6.64 58.10 10.66
CA GLU A 152 -5.46 58.02 11.51
C GLU A 152 -5.64 56.98 12.64
N SER A 153 -6.80 56.98 13.31
CA SER A 153 -7.10 56.00 14.37
C SER A 153 -7.22 54.58 13.85
N VAL A 154 -7.78 54.37 12.65
CA VAL A 154 -7.82 53.06 11.99
C VAL A 154 -6.40 52.57 11.67
N LYS A 155 -5.55 53.47 11.16
CA LYS A 155 -4.15 53.13 10.85
C LYS A 155 -3.37 52.74 12.13
N GLU A 156 -3.53 53.48 13.24
CA GLU A 156 -2.93 53.11 14.52
C GLU A 156 -3.36 51.69 15.00
N PHE A 157 -4.65 51.34 14.78
CA PHE A 157 -5.16 50.02 15.10
C PHE A 157 -4.54 48.94 14.21
N GLU A 158 -4.42 49.17 12.91
CA GLU A 158 -3.76 48.27 11.94
C GLU A 158 -2.28 48.03 12.30
N GLU A 159 -1.57 49.10 12.71
CA GLU A 159 -0.18 48.99 13.16
C GLU A 159 -0.04 48.12 14.42
N THR A 160 -1.00 48.22 15.37
CA THR A 160 -1.06 47.40 16.56
C THR A 160 -1.34 45.94 16.20
N ALA A 161 -2.28 45.68 15.28
CA ALA A 161 -2.56 44.33 14.79
C ALA A 161 -1.38 43.67 14.06
N SER A 162 -0.69 44.44 13.22
CA SER A 162 0.52 43.98 12.54
C SER A 162 1.67 43.68 13.48
N ARG A 163 1.78 44.44 14.58
CA ARG A 163 2.76 44.16 15.64
C ARG A 163 2.47 42.85 16.35
N GLU A 164 1.20 42.59 16.71
CA GLU A 164 0.80 41.30 17.31
C GLU A 164 1.13 40.15 16.38
N GLU A 165 0.75 40.24 15.10
CA GLU A 165 1.02 39.20 14.11
C GLU A 165 2.52 38.89 14.02
N ASN A 166 3.36 39.90 13.95
CA ASN A 166 4.82 39.73 13.91
C ASN A 166 5.38 39.12 15.20
N GLU A 167 4.91 39.56 16.36
CA GLU A 167 5.39 39.08 17.66
C GLU A 167 4.91 37.66 18.01
N THR A 168 3.76 37.24 17.47
CA THR A 168 3.20 35.89 17.70
C THR A 168 3.62 34.89 16.64
N GLN A 169 4.07 35.33 15.48
CA GLN A 169 4.42 34.46 14.35
C GLN A 169 5.49 33.45 14.70
N GLU A 170 6.54 33.83 15.44
CA GLU A 170 7.59 32.92 15.85
C GLU A 170 7.09 31.82 16.81
N ILE A 171 6.15 32.20 17.72
CA ILE A 171 5.54 31.25 18.65
C ILE A 171 4.65 30.25 17.91
N LEU A 172 3.87 30.73 16.94
CA LEU A 172 3.00 29.86 16.11
C LEU A 172 3.82 28.91 15.27
N LEU A 173 4.91 29.40 14.65
CA LEU A 173 5.84 28.58 13.89
C LEU A 173 6.49 27.48 14.75
N ALA A 174 6.91 27.82 15.97
CA ALA A 174 7.48 26.86 16.91
C ALA A 174 6.46 25.76 17.28
N LYS A 175 5.20 26.13 17.56
CA LYS A 175 4.11 25.18 17.81
C LYS A 175 3.85 24.24 16.63
N GLU A 176 3.89 24.76 15.41
CA GLU A 176 3.72 23.97 14.19
C GLU A 176 4.87 22.94 14.05
N LYS A 177 6.12 23.36 14.23
CA LYS A 177 7.28 22.48 14.17
C LYS A 177 7.25 21.38 15.22
N ILE A 178 6.83 21.68 16.45
CA ILE A 178 6.64 20.67 17.51
C ILE A 178 5.53 19.69 17.14
N SER A 179 4.40 20.17 16.58
CA SER A 179 3.31 19.29 16.15
C SER A 179 3.73 18.37 15.00
N PHE A 180 4.59 18.85 14.11
CA PHE A 180 5.18 18.03 13.06
C PHE A 180 6.11 16.95 13.64
N LEU A 181 6.92 17.29 14.64
CA LEU A 181 7.79 16.34 15.35
C LEU A 181 6.97 15.22 16.01
N GLU A 182 5.91 15.56 16.74
CA GLU A 182 5.04 14.57 17.38
C GLU A 182 4.44 13.58 16.38
N LYS A 183 3.91 14.07 15.26
CA LYS A 183 3.38 13.21 14.18
C LYS A 183 4.46 12.29 13.60
N ALA A 184 5.67 12.82 13.41
CA ALA A 184 6.78 12.00 12.91
C ALA A 184 7.18 10.89 13.90
N VAL A 185 7.11 11.14 15.19
CA VAL A 185 7.36 10.13 16.25
C VAL A 185 6.27 9.07 16.26
N GLU A 186 4.99 9.45 16.10
CA GLU A 186 3.89 8.50 15.97
C GLU A 186 4.06 7.62 14.71
N GLU A 187 4.40 8.21 13.55
CA GLU A 187 4.70 7.46 12.32
C GLU A 187 5.82 6.44 12.52
N LEU A 188 6.91 6.82 13.23
CA LEU A 188 8.01 5.91 13.53
C LEU A 188 7.54 4.71 14.36
N SER A 189 6.69 4.92 15.35
CA SER A 189 6.17 3.84 16.20
C SER A 189 5.38 2.81 15.39
N LEU A 190 4.60 3.27 14.42
CA LEU A 190 3.85 2.40 13.50
C LEU A 190 4.78 1.61 12.57
N PHE A 191 5.82 2.25 12.03
CA PHE A 191 6.80 1.57 11.20
C PHE A 191 7.58 0.51 11.97
N GLN A 192 7.98 0.80 13.22
CA GLN A 192 8.67 -0.17 14.09
C GLN A 192 7.78 -1.37 14.47
N ALA A 193 6.49 -1.13 14.73
CA ALA A 193 5.55 -2.21 14.99
C ALA A 193 5.41 -3.12 13.76
N ARG A 194 5.31 -2.54 12.56
CA ARG A 194 5.26 -3.29 11.30
C ARG A 194 6.55 -4.06 11.02
N GLU A 195 7.71 -3.45 11.25
CA GLU A 195 9.02 -4.11 11.12
C GLU A 195 9.08 -5.37 11.97
N LYS A 196 8.73 -5.29 13.26
CA LYS A 196 8.71 -6.44 14.18
C LYS A 196 7.75 -7.54 13.71
N GLN A 197 6.59 -7.18 13.20
CA GLN A 197 5.62 -8.15 12.67
C GLN A 197 6.19 -8.89 11.45
N LEU A 198 6.78 -8.15 10.50
CA LEU A 198 7.39 -8.73 9.30
C LEU A 198 8.63 -9.57 9.64
N GLU A 199 9.43 -9.18 10.62
CA GLU A 199 10.58 -9.94 11.11
C GLU A 199 10.17 -11.29 11.70
N ALA A 200 9.12 -11.31 12.53
CA ALA A 200 8.56 -12.55 13.05
C ALA A 200 8.03 -13.45 11.93
N GLN A 201 7.35 -12.88 10.94
CA GLN A 201 6.82 -13.62 9.80
C GLN A 201 7.94 -14.18 8.90
N ALA A 202 8.97 -13.40 8.58
CA ALA A 202 10.11 -13.84 7.79
C ALA A 202 10.86 -14.98 8.50
N THR A 203 11.12 -14.82 9.80
CA THR A 203 11.80 -15.85 10.61
C THR A 203 11.00 -17.16 10.66
N ALA A 204 9.68 -17.09 10.78
CA ALA A 204 8.82 -18.27 10.77
C ALA A 204 8.86 -18.99 9.42
N LEU A 205 8.80 -18.25 8.31
CA LEU A 205 8.89 -18.81 6.95
C LEU A 205 10.27 -19.40 6.66
N GLU A 206 11.35 -18.72 7.04
CA GLU A 206 12.72 -19.27 6.93
C GLU A 206 12.89 -20.57 7.71
N GLY A 207 12.31 -20.64 8.92
CA GLY A 207 12.31 -21.86 9.72
C GLY A 207 11.56 -23.01 9.05
N GLN A 208 10.47 -22.73 8.34
CA GLN A 208 9.73 -23.73 7.55
C GLN A 208 10.53 -24.18 6.31
N VAL A 209 11.15 -23.25 5.59
CA VAL A 209 12.00 -23.54 4.43
C VAL A 209 13.17 -24.44 4.86
N ARG A 210 13.90 -24.11 5.92
CA ARG A 210 15.02 -24.90 6.42
C ARG A 210 14.62 -26.33 6.81
N LYS A 211 13.44 -26.53 7.38
CA LYS A 211 12.92 -27.86 7.70
C LYS A 211 12.62 -28.70 6.47
N ALA A 212 12.21 -28.06 5.38
CA ALA A 212 11.89 -28.71 4.11
C ALA A 212 13.10 -28.84 3.17
N GLU A 213 14.17 -28.10 3.39
CA GLU A 213 15.38 -28.03 2.55
C GLU A 213 16.25 -29.33 2.61
N GLY A 214 15.97 -30.25 3.55
CA GLY A 214 16.67 -31.54 3.66
C GLY A 214 16.18 -32.66 2.72
N SER A 215 15.29 -32.35 1.78
CA SER A 215 14.72 -33.32 0.84
C SER A 215 15.44 -33.20 -0.51
N ASP A 216 16.23 -34.18 -0.90
CA ASP A 216 16.87 -34.26 -2.23
C ASP A 216 15.84 -34.57 -3.32
N TYR A 217 14.94 -33.60 -3.55
CA TYR A 217 13.82 -33.74 -4.50
C TYR A 217 14.29 -34.13 -5.90
N GLU A 218 15.39 -33.54 -6.38
CA GLU A 218 15.90 -33.80 -7.73
C GLU A 218 16.47 -35.22 -7.88
N GLU A 219 17.22 -35.72 -6.90
CA GLU A 219 17.75 -37.08 -6.90
C GLU A 219 16.63 -38.13 -6.80
N ARG A 220 15.64 -37.87 -5.94
CA ARG A 220 14.47 -38.76 -5.77
C ARG A 220 13.58 -38.76 -7.03
N GLU A 221 13.40 -37.61 -7.67
CA GLU A 221 12.68 -37.50 -8.92
C GLU A 221 13.38 -38.27 -10.04
N ALA A 222 14.69 -38.13 -10.17
CA ALA A 222 15.49 -38.84 -11.16
C ALA A 222 15.43 -40.35 -10.92
N ALA A 223 15.57 -40.80 -9.67
CA ALA A 223 15.50 -42.23 -9.31
C ALA A 223 14.13 -42.85 -9.67
N LEU A 224 13.02 -42.14 -9.34
CA LEU A 224 11.67 -42.61 -9.68
C LEU A 224 11.41 -42.65 -11.18
N LYS A 225 11.92 -41.70 -11.94
CA LYS A 225 11.84 -41.73 -13.40
C LYS A 225 12.59 -42.90 -14.02
N GLN A 226 13.79 -43.23 -13.49
CA GLN A 226 14.55 -44.40 -13.91
C GLN A 226 13.83 -45.70 -13.55
N GLU A 227 13.20 -45.78 -12.37
CA GLU A 227 12.42 -46.95 -11.95
C GLU A 227 11.23 -47.19 -12.91
N ILE A 228 10.52 -46.14 -13.29
CA ILE A 228 9.41 -46.20 -14.24
C ILE A 228 9.90 -46.67 -15.61
N GLU A 229 10.97 -46.06 -16.13
CA GLU A 229 11.52 -46.39 -17.45
C GLU A 229 12.00 -47.86 -17.51
N ALA A 230 12.65 -48.32 -16.44
CA ALA A 230 13.11 -49.73 -16.34
C ALA A 230 11.92 -50.72 -16.28
N ALA A 231 10.87 -50.42 -15.53
CA ALA A 231 9.67 -51.21 -15.45
C ALA A 231 8.89 -51.25 -16.78
N GLU A 232 8.75 -50.10 -17.45
CA GLU A 232 8.11 -49.99 -18.78
C GLU A 232 8.87 -50.80 -19.84
N LYS A 233 10.18 -50.73 -19.85
CA LYS A 233 11.02 -51.52 -20.75
C LYS A 233 10.84 -53.00 -20.48
N SER A 234 10.88 -53.44 -19.24
CA SER A 234 10.69 -54.84 -18.85
C SER A 234 9.28 -55.34 -19.21
N LEU A 235 8.26 -54.48 -19.08
CA LEU A 235 6.90 -54.77 -19.50
C LEU A 235 6.80 -54.98 -21.00
N GLU A 236 7.43 -54.08 -21.81
CA GLU A 236 7.41 -54.19 -23.27
C GLU A 236 8.16 -55.45 -23.77
N GLU A 237 9.35 -55.77 -23.17
CA GLU A 237 10.06 -57.00 -23.45
C GLU A 237 9.19 -58.24 -23.14
N THR A 238 8.47 -58.20 -22.02
CA THR A 238 7.56 -59.30 -21.63
C THR A 238 6.37 -59.44 -22.60
N ARG A 239 5.79 -58.33 -23.04
CA ARG A 239 4.73 -58.30 -24.06
C ARG A 239 5.20 -58.87 -25.39
N GLN A 240 6.44 -58.53 -25.79
CA GLN A 240 7.04 -59.09 -27.00
C GLN A 240 7.22 -60.59 -26.87
N GLN A 241 7.68 -61.12 -25.72
CA GLN A 241 7.82 -62.56 -25.52
C GLN A 241 6.47 -63.29 -25.59
N ILE A 242 5.40 -62.72 -24.99
CA ILE A 242 4.03 -63.26 -25.15
C ILE A 242 3.64 -63.29 -26.65
N SER A 243 3.91 -62.19 -27.36
CA SER A 243 3.61 -62.10 -28.81
C SER A 243 4.32 -63.13 -29.62
N GLU A 244 5.60 -63.39 -29.31
CA GLU A 244 6.40 -64.44 -30.02
C GLU A 244 5.81 -65.82 -29.87
N ILE A 245 5.21 -66.14 -28.70
CA ILE A 245 4.54 -67.44 -28.45
C ILE A 245 3.18 -67.53 -29.15
N VAL A 246 2.35 -66.43 -29.09
CA VAL A 246 0.94 -66.53 -29.51
C VAL A 246 0.74 -66.11 -30.96
N SER A 247 1.59 -65.21 -31.52
CA SER A 247 1.46 -64.75 -32.91
C SER A 247 1.52 -65.85 -33.97
N PRO A 248 2.33 -66.88 -33.86
CA PRO A 248 2.33 -67.99 -34.83
C PRO A 248 0.99 -68.70 -34.96
N LEU A 249 0.14 -68.60 -33.92
CA LEU A 249 -1.17 -69.25 -33.89
C LEU A 249 -2.28 -68.39 -34.52
N GLN A 250 -2.06 -67.11 -34.80
CA GLN A 250 -3.08 -66.22 -35.30
C GLN A 250 -3.81 -66.71 -36.57
N ARG A 251 -3.05 -67.16 -37.56
CA ARG A 251 -3.62 -67.70 -38.78
C ARG A 251 -4.43 -68.95 -38.55
N LEU A 252 -3.95 -69.78 -37.64
CA LEU A 252 -4.55 -71.02 -37.28
C LEU A 252 -5.85 -70.79 -36.50
N LEU A 253 -5.87 -69.87 -35.57
CA LEU A 253 -7.03 -69.48 -34.79
C LEU A 253 -8.15 -68.94 -35.67
N ARG A 254 -7.84 -68.18 -36.74
CA ARG A 254 -8.80 -67.74 -37.77
C ARG A 254 -9.43 -68.92 -38.54
N LYS A 255 -8.65 -70.01 -38.79
CA LYS A 255 -9.17 -71.22 -39.43
C LYS A 255 -10.01 -72.02 -38.44
N TYR A 256 -9.53 -72.18 -37.18
CA TYR A 256 -10.23 -72.91 -36.13
C TYR A 256 -11.57 -72.26 -35.80
N GLN A 257 -11.70 -70.96 -35.76
CA GLN A 257 -12.96 -70.24 -35.59
C GLN A 257 -14.10 -70.75 -36.47
N LYS A 258 -13.81 -71.16 -37.70
CA LYS A 258 -14.77 -71.68 -38.64
C LYS A 258 -15.14 -73.13 -38.42
N LEU A 259 -14.32 -73.86 -37.69
CA LEU A 259 -14.50 -75.28 -37.39
C LEU A 259 -15.05 -75.55 -36.00
N ALA A 260 -14.90 -74.58 -35.09
CA ALA A 260 -15.30 -74.72 -33.72
C ALA A 260 -16.81 -74.86 -33.60
N THR A 261 -17.23 -75.97 -32.96
CA THR A 261 -18.67 -76.20 -32.63
C THR A 261 -19.12 -75.43 -31.43
N ASP A 262 -18.18 -75.13 -30.52
CA ASP A 262 -18.37 -74.28 -29.34
C ASP A 262 -18.25 -72.80 -29.68
N LYS A 263 -19.39 -72.06 -29.51
CA LYS A 263 -19.43 -70.59 -29.80
C LYS A 263 -18.51 -69.76 -28.95
N GLU A 264 -18.25 -70.18 -27.67
CA GLU A 264 -17.32 -69.48 -26.79
C GLU A 264 -15.88 -69.62 -27.29
N LEU A 265 -15.47 -70.84 -27.65
CA LEU A 265 -14.13 -71.09 -28.24
C LEU A 265 -13.94 -70.36 -29.57
N ALA A 266 -14.98 -70.34 -30.42
CA ALA A 266 -14.96 -69.57 -31.65
C ALA A 266 -14.73 -68.06 -31.39
N SER A 267 -15.44 -67.48 -30.40
CA SER A 267 -15.27 -66.10 -30.00
C SER A 267 -13.88 -65.80 -29.42
N LEU A 268 -13.35 -66.72 -28.58
CA LEU A 268 -11.99 -66.62 -28.04
C LEU A 268 -10.93 -66.68 -29.16
N ALA A 269 -11.10 -67.58 -30.12
CA ALA A 269 -10.19 -67.68 -31.25
C ALA A 269 -10.12 -66.37 -32.05
N VAL A 270 -11.24 -65.63 -32.22
CA VAL A 270 -11.27 -64.34 -32.83
C VAL A 270 -10.46 -63.31 -32.02
N LYS A 271 -10.77 -63.19 -30.71
CA LYS A 271 -10.09 -62.24 -29.83
C LYS A 271 -8.57 -62.41 -29.79
N TYR A 272 -8.14 -63.67 -29.68
CA TYR A 272 -6.71 -64.00 -29.70
C TYR A 272 -6.05 -63.85 -31.09
N SER A 273 -6.80 -63.99 -32.17
CA SER A 273 -6.29 -63.74 -33.51
C SER A 273 -6.09 -62.25 -33.82
N GLU A 274 -6.84 -61.37 -33.15
CA GLU A 274 -6.80 -59.94 -33.37
C GLU A 274 -5.79 -59.25 -32.41
N ASN A 275 -5.85 -59.58 -31.12
CA ASN A 275 -4.97 -59.00 -30.10
C ASN A 275 -4.51 -60.05 -29.10
N PRO A 276 -3.50 -60.85 -29.46
CA PRO A 276 -3.07 -62.00 -28.64
C PRO A 276 -2.54 -61.58 -27.29
N VAL A 277 -1.68 -60.56 -27.25
CA VAL A 277 -1.04 -60.08 -26.02
C VAL A 277 -2.06 -59.42 -25.09
N GLY A 278 -2.84 -58.48 -25.60
CA GLY A 278 -3.84 -57.75 -24.80
C GLY A 278 -4.91 -58.68 -24.24
N GLN A 279 -5.27 -59.77 -24.99
CA GLN A 279 -6.25 -60.75 -24.53
C GLN A 279 -5.67 -61.66 -23.43
N ALA A 280 -4.40 -62.10 -23.59
CA ALA A 280 -3.72 -62.89 -22.56
C ALA A 280 -3.57 -62.11 -21.24
N LEU A 281 -3.15 -60.85 -21.29
CA LEU A 281 -3.01 -59.99 -20.10
C LEU A 281 -4.36 -59.69 -19.45
N LYS A 282 -5.44 -59.48 -20.27
CA LYS A 282 -6.79 -59.19 -19.77
C LYS A 282 -7.41 -60.41 -19.09
N GLU A 283 -7.17 -61.60 -19.63
CA GLU A 283 -7.70 -62.88 -19.10
C GLU A 283 -6.94 -63.33 -17.84
N PHE A 284 -5.67 -62.97 -17.71
CA PHE A 284 -4.83 -63.45 -16.61
C PHE A 284 -5.45 -63.11 -15.26
N SER A 285 -5.95 -64.17 -14.59
CA SER A 285 -6.55 -64.07 -13.26
C SER A 285 -6.24 -65.34 -12.48
N GLY A 286 -6.02 -65.21 -11.15
CA GLY A 286 -5.70 -66.37 -10.31
C GLY A 286 -4.40 -67.09 -10.63
N GLY A 287 -3.50 -66.47 -11.42
CA GLY A 287 -2.21 -67.07 -11.78
C GLY A 287 -2.18 -67.78 -13.12
N GLU A 288 -3.25 -67.82 -13.85
CA GLU A 288 -3.37 -68.59 -15.12
C GLU A 288 -4.21 -67.82 -16.17
N CYS A 289 -4.01 -68.24 -17.45
CA CYS A 289 -4.86 -67.88 -18.58
C CYS A 289 -5.70 -69.08 -19.01
N PRO A 290 -6.78 -69.39 -18.30
CA PRO A 290 -7.52 -70.63 -18.45
C PRO A 290 -8.20 -70.76 -19.82
N ALA A 291 -8.75 -69.69 -20.36
CA ALA A 291 -9.36 -69.74 -21.66
C ALA A 291 -8.35 -69.91 -22.80
N LEU A 292 -7.18 -69.32 -22.71
CA LEU A 292 -6.08 -69.53 -23.66
C LEU A 292 -5.59 -70.98 -23.63
N LYS A 293 -5.39 -71.59 -22.43
CA LYS A 293 -5.02 -73.00 -22.28
C LYS A 293 -6.09 -73.92 -22.87
N ARG A 294 -7.34 -73.69 -22.58
CA ARG A 294 -8.48 -74.47 -23.14
C ARG A 294 -8.45 -74.34 -24.68
N LEU A 295 -8.33 -73.15 -25.23
CA LEU A 295 -8.25 -72.91 -26.67
C LEU A 295 -7.04 -73.61 -27.31
N ALA A 296 -5.86 -73.54 -26.66
CA ALA A 296 -4.64 -74.20 -27.13
C ALA A 296 -4.79 -75.76 -27.13
N GLY A 297 -5.45 -76.34 -26.09
CA GLY A 297 -5.73 -77.75 -26.02
C GLY A 297 -6.63 -78.24 -27.16
N GLU A 298 -7.71 -77.53 -27.42
CA GLU A 298 -8.66 -77.86 -28.45
C GLU A 298 -8.04 -77.69 -29.87
N VAL A 299 -7.28 -76.62 -30.09
CA VAL A 299 -6.54 -76.43 -31.31
C VAL A 299 -5.50 -77.55 -31.57
N LYS A 300 -4.77 -77.95 -30.53
CA LYS A 300 -3.80 -79.05 -30.58
C LYS A 300 -4.50 -80.35 -30.96
N GLN A 301 -5.66 -80.63 -30.37
CA GLN A 301 -6.45 -81.81 -30.66
C GLN A 301 -6.97 -81.78 -32.11
N ALA A 302 -7.44 -80.64 -32.59
CA ALA A 302 -7.91 -80.49 -33.97
C ALA A 302 -6.81 -80.70 -35.03
N ILE A 303 -5.55 -80.40 -34.69
CA ILE A 303 -4.39 -80.61 -35.55
C ILE A 303 -4.10 -82.15 -35.53
N THR A 304 -3.99 -82.77 -34.35
CA THR A 304 -3.67 -84.20 -34.21
C THR A 304 -4.71 -85.14 -34.82
N THR A 305 -5.99 -84.76 -34.85
CA THR A 305 -7.08 -85.45 -35.50
C THR A 305 -7.22 -85.19 -36.98
N GLY A 306 -6.38 -84.37 -37.53
CA GLY A 306 -6.44 -83.98 -38.97
C GLY A 306 -7.61 -83.06 -39.36
N MET A 307 -8.41 -82.60 -38.40
CA MET A 307 -9.53 -81.63 -38.68
C MET A 307 -9.02 -80.25 -39.06
N LEU A 308 -7.84 -79.86 -38.55
CA LEU A 308 -7.26 -78.57 -38.84
C LEU A 308 -5.89 -78.78 -39.52
N ALA A 309 -5.81 -78.49 -40.83
CA ALA A 309 -4.57 -78.64 -41.60
C ALA A 309 -3.60 -77.49 -41.33
N VAL A 310 -2.39 -77.84 -40.92
CA VAL A 310 -1.23 -76.93 -40.78
C VAL A 310 -0.26 -77.21 -41.91
N GLU A 311 0.32 -76.15 -42.45
CA GLU A 311 1.37 -76.32 -43.46
C GLU A 311 2.60 -76.97 -42.84
N ALA A 312 3.18 -78.04 -43.51
CA ALA A 312 4.31 -78.81 -42.99
C ALA A 312 5.50 -77.90 -42.52
N ARG A 313 5.65 -76.77 -43.16
CA ARG A 313 6.66 -75.77 -42.86
C ARG A 313 6.43 -75.09 -41.46
N ASP A 314 5.18 -74.91 -41.05
CA ASP A 314 4.81 -74.21 -39.86
C ASP A 314 4.36 -75.12 -38.72
N GLU A 315 4.23 -76.43 -39.01
CA GLU A 315 3.68 -77.39 -38.05
C GLU A 315 4.52 -77.52 -36.78
N GLN A 316 5.82 -77.65 -36.90
CA GLN A 316 6.71 -77.78 -35.74
C GLN A 316 6.68 -76.50 -34.89
N LYS A 317 6.66 -75.31 -35.52
CA LYS A 317 6.61 -74.07 -34.80
C LYS A 317 5.26 -73.84 -34.08
N THR A 318 4.18 -74.25 -34.71
CA THR A 318 2.83 -74.19 -34.17
C THR A 318 2.65 -75.15 -32.99
N LEU A 319 3.06 -76.39 -33.13
CA LEU A 319 3.00 -77.38 -32.05
C LEU A 319 3.84 -76.97 -30.86
N ARG A 320 5.03 -76.41 -31.07
CA ARG A 320 5.85 -75.82 -30.03
C ARG A 320 5.14 -74.67 -29.30
N ALA A 321 4.56 -73.75 -30.01
CA ALA A 321 3.81 -72.65 -29.43
C ALA A 321 2.62 -73.11 -28.57
N LEU A 322 1.84 -74.09 -29.04
CA LEU A 322 0.76 -74.71 -28.29
C LEU A 322 1.25 -75.42 -27.05
N SER A 323 2.37 -76.10 -27.11
CA SER A 323 3.00 -76.78 -25.95
C SER A 323 3.46 -75.72 -24.92
N GLU A 324 4.12 -74.67 -25.34
CA GLU A 324 4.55 -73.60 -24.44
C GLU A 324 3.39 -72.92 -23.71
N ILE A 325 2.23 -72.78 -24.36
CA ILE A 325 1.00 -72.24 -23.75
C ILE A 325 0.46 -73.24 -22.70
N LEU A 326 0.36 -74.52 -23.08
CA LEU A 326 -0.11 -75.59 -22.14
C LEU A 326 0.76 -75.79 -20.95
N GLU A 327 2.10 -75.64 -21.10
CA GLU A 327 3.09 -75.67 -20.04
C GLU A 327 3.03 -74.45 -19.10
N GLY A 328 2.23 -73.48 -19.39
CA GLY A 328 2.04 -72.27 -18.55
C GLY A 328 3.12 -71.20 -18.75
N LYS A 329 3.88 -71.18 -19.84
CA LYS A 329 4.86 -70.14 -20.14
C LYS A 329 4.24 -68.77 -20.29
N VAL A 330 3.05 -68.71 -20.95
CA VAL A 330 2.31 -67.48 -21.11
C VAL A 330 1.76 -66.96 -19.77
N ASP A 331 1.38 -67.89 -18.86
CA ASP A 331 0.93 -67.51 -17.52
C ASP A 331 2.07 -66.86 -16.71
N ALA A 332 3.28 -67.44 -16.78
CA ALA A 332 4.43 -66.86 -16.10
C ALA A 332 4.81 -65.47 -16.64
N LEU A 333 4.72 -65.29 -17.95
CA LEU A 333 4.95 -63.98 -18.60
C LEU A 333 3.84 -62.96 -18.28
N ALA A 334 2.58 -63.38 -18.27
CA ALA A 334 1.47 -62.53 -17.92
C ALA A 334 1.55 -62.10 -16.45
N SER A 335 1.98 -62.97 -15.55
CA SER A 335 2.28 -62.62 -14.16
C SER A 335 3.36 -61.54 -14.04
N LYS A 336 4.48 -61.71 -14.77
CA LYS A 336 5.55 -60.70 -14.81
C LYS A 336 5.05 -59.37 -15.35
N ALA A 337 4.30 -59.37 -16.45
CA ALA A 337 3.76 -58.17 -17.03
C ALA A 337 2.84 -57.44 -16.05
N ARG A 338 2.01 -58.15 -15.30
CA ARG A 338 1.16 -57.59 -14.24
C ARG A 338 1.99 -56.95 -13.12
N ASN A 339 3.05 -57.61 -12.67
CA ASN A 339 3.95 -57.06 -11.65
C ASN A 339 4.60 -55.75 -12.15
N TYR A 340 5.15 -55.74 -13.37
CA TYR A 340 5.73 -54.52 -13.94
C TYR A 340 4.71 -53.41 -14.11
N THR A 341 3.46 -53.70 -14.46
CA THR A 341 2.41 -52.72 -14.51
C THR A 341 2.14 -52.14 -13.12
N GLN A 342 2.07 -52.94 -12.08
CA GLN A 342 1.90 -52.49 -10.71
C GLN A 342 3.10 -51.66 -10.20
N GLU A 343 4.32 -52.05 -10.56
CA GLU A 343 5.55 -51.30 -10.25
C GLU A 343 5.52 -49.91 -10.91
N THR A 344 5.15 -49.85 -12.20
CA THR A 344 5.01 -48.56 -12.92
C THR A 344 3.95 -47.67 -12.32
N GLU A 345 2.76 -48.21 -12.01
CA GLU A 345 1.66 -47.46 -11.37
C GLU A 345 2.08 -46.95 -9.97
N GLY A 346 2.73 -47.82 -9.17
CA GLY A 346 3.22 -47.47 -7.85
C GLY A 346 4.33 -46.41 -7.86
N ALA A 347 5.26 -46.52 -8.81
CA ALA A 347 6.33 -45.51 -8.97
C ALA A 347 5.78 -44.16 -9.50
N SER A 348 4.81 -44.23 -10.42
CA SER A 348 4.14 -43.00 -10.96
C SER A 348 3.37 -42.26 -9.86
N ALA A 349 2.63 -42.98 -9.01
CA ALA A 349 1.95 -42.36 -7.86
C ALA A 349 2.93 -41.71 -6.86
N ARG A 350 4.07 -42.36 -6.61
CA ARG A 350 5.14 -41.80 -5.75
C ARG A 350 5.77 -40.53 -6.39
N LEU A 351 5.94 -40.55 -7.71
CA LEU A 351 6.48 -39.41 -8.44
C LEU A 351 5.49 -38.20 -8.39
N GLU A 352 4.21 -38.44 -8.59
CA GLU A 352 3.17 -37.40 -8.48
C GLU A 352 3.15 -36.76 -7.08
N PHE A 353 3.22 -37.60 -6.03
CA PHE A 353 3.30 -37.12 -4.66
C PHE A 353 4.55 -36.26 -4.42
N LEU A 354 5.71 -36.70 -4.90
CA LEU A 354 6.98 -35.96 -4.78
C LEU A 354 6.92 -34.60 -5.51
N LEU A 355 6.33 -34.55 -6.70
CA LEU A 355 6.17 -33.30 -7.46
C LEU A 355 5.25 -32.30 -6.74
N ASN A 356 4.20 -32.77 -6.08
CA ASN A 356 3.32 -31.94 -5.28
C ASN A 356 4.03 -31.40 -4.02
N GLU A 357 4.86 -32.19 -3.36
CA GLU A 357 5.71 -31.76 -2.25
C GLU A 357 6.72 -30.68 -2.72
N LYS A 358 7.40 -30.89 -3.85
CA LYS A 358 8.34 -29.95 -4.45
C LYS A 358 7.66 -28.62 -4.79
N ALA A 359 6.48 -28.65 -5.41
CA ALA A 359 5.71 -27.44 -5.72
C ALA A 359 5.31 -26.65 -4.45
N SER A 360 4.95 -27.37 -3.39
CA SER A 360 4.63 -26.75 -2.09
C SER A 360 5.86 -26.10 -1.45
N PHE A 361 7.03 -26.73 -1.57
CA PHE A 361 8.30 -26.19 -1.09
C PHE A 361 8.72 -24.94 -1.86
N ASP A 362 8.62 -24.94 -3.20
CA ASP A 362 8.92 -23.79 -4.04
C ASP A 362 8.00 -22.58 -3.72
N LEU A 363 6.73 -22.85 -3.46
CA LEU A 363 5.79 -21.82 -3.00
C LEU A 363 6.20 -21.22 -1.64
N LEU A 364 6.63 -22.05 -0.69
CA LEU A 364 7.14 -21.63 0.61
C LEU A 364 8.41 -20.79 0.48
N LYS A 365 9.34 -21.19 -0.37
CA LYS A 365 10.58 -20.47 -0.65
C LYS A 365 10.29 -19.08 -1.25
N ASN A 366 9.37 -19.01 -2.20
CA ASN A 366 8.95 -17.73 -2.79
C ASN A 366 8.29 -16.81 -1.76
N LYS A 367 7.42 -17.33 -0.88
CA LYS A 367 6.84 -16.56 0.22
C LYS A 367 7.90 -16.03 1.20
N ALA A 368 8.91 -16.83 1.52
CA ALA A 368 10.01 -16.42 2.39
C ALA A 368 10.83 -15.28 1.75
N LEU A 369 11.14 -15.38 0.45
CA LEU A 369 11.83 -14.32 -0.29
C LEU A 369 11.01 -13.01 -0.34
N GLN A 370 9.70 -13.10 -0.55
CA GLN A 370 8.82 -11.93 -0.53
C GLN A 370 8.78 -11.28 0.86
N ALA A 371 8.65 -12.08 1.92
CA ALA A 371 8.65 -11.58 3.29
C ALA A 371 9.99 -10.90 3.66
N ALA A 372 11.12 -11.46 3.23
CA ALA A 372 12.43 -10.83 3.42
C ALA A 372 12.56 -9.50 2.68
N ALA A 373 12.06 -9.40 1.44
CA ALA A 373 12.06 -8.15 0.68
C ALA A 373 11.15 -7.08 1.31
N GLU A 374 10.00 -7.46 1.85
CA GLU A 374 9.11 -6.55 2.57
C GLU A 374 9.72 -6.08 3.89
N LEU A 375 10.41 -6.95 4.61
CA LEU A 375 11.14 -6.60 5.84
C LEU A 375 12.25 -5.58 5.54
N GLU A 376 13.00 -5.75 4.47
CA GLU A 376 14.04 -4.78 4.07
C GLU A 376 13.42 -3.40 3.76
N LYS A 377 12.30 -3.36 3.05
CA LYS A 377 11.56 -2.10 2.81
C LYS A 377 11.09 -1.46 4.11
N ALA A 378 10.60 -2.25 5.06
CA ALA A 378 10.18 -1.74 6.36
C ALA A 378 11.36 -1.17 7.17
N ARG A 379 12.52 -1.83 7.16
CA ARG A 379 13.76 -1.35 7.80
C ARG A 379 14.23 -0.02 7.20
N ASN A 380 14.17 0.11 5.88
CA ASN A 380 14.51 1.35 5.18
C ASN A 380 13.53 2.49 5.55
N ALA A 381 12.23 2.19 5.66
CA ALA A 381 11.23 3.15 6.11
C ALA A 381 11.49 3.62 7.56
N VAL A 382 11.83 2.72 8.48
CA VAL A 382 12.22 3.05 9.86
C VAL A 382 13.47 3.94 9.90
N SER A 383 14.49 3.63 9.09
CA SER A 383 15.70 4.46 8.98
C SER A 383 15.39 5.87 8.49
N SER A 384 14.61 5.98 7.41
CA SER A 384 14.17 7.28 6.86
C SER A 384 13.32 8.08 7.85
N ALA A 385 12.42 7.42 8.59
CA ALA A 385 11.63 8.08 9.64
C ALA A 385 12.51 8.60 10.78
N LYS A 386 13.54 7.86 11.21
CA LYS A 386 14.52 8.32 12.22
C LYS A 386 15.26 9.56 11.76
N GLU A 387 15.70 9.62 10.49
CA GLU A 387 16.35 10.82 9.94
C GLU A 387 15.39 12.02 9.86
N LYS A 388 14.13 11.78 9.47
CA LYS A 388 13.08 12.80 9.44
C LYS A 388 12.85 13.38 10.85
N ILE A 389 12.79 12.52 11.87
CA ILE A 389 12.66 12.95 13.27
C ILE A 389 13.87 13.76 13.73
N ALA A 390 15.08 13.34 13.41
CA ALA A 390 16.28 14.08 13.78
C ALA A 390 16.28 15.50 13.20
N ARG A 391 15.86 15.68 11.94
CA ARG A 391 15.70 17.00 11.31
C ARG A 391 14.58 17.80 11.97
N ALA A 392 13.39 17.18 12.14
CA ALA A 392 12.24 17.83 12.77
C ALA A 392 12.55 18.29 14.22
N ARG A 393 13.30 17.48 14.98
CA ARG A 393 13.75 17.81 16.35
C ARG A 393 14.67 19.03 16.35
N LYS A 394 15.61 19.08 15.40
CA LYS A 394 16.51 20.25 15.25
C LYS A 394 15.71 21.51 14.91
N GLU A 395 14.81 21.44 13.92
CA GLU A 395 13.97 22.57 13.51
C GLU A 395 13.04 23.04 14.62
N ALA A 396 12.41 22.10 15.35
CA ALA A 396 11.55 22.42 16.51
C ALA A 396 12.36 23.09 17.64
N SER A 397 13.56 22.60 17.93
CA SER A 397 14.44 23.20 18.95
C SER A 397 14.86 24.62 18.55
N GLU A 398 15.30 24.83 17.31
CA GLU A 398 15.70 26.14 16.81
C GLU A 398 14.53 27.15 16.83
N ALA A 399 13.33 26.74 16.40
CA ALA A 399 12.14 27.58 16.45
C ALA A 399 11.72 27.90 17.90
N THR A 400 11.77 26.90 18.79
CA THR A 400 11.42 27.08 20.20
C THR A 400 12.42 27.99 20.91
N CYS A 401 13.72 27.87 20.64
CA CYS A 401 14.73 28.77 21.17
C CYS A 401 14.44 30.22 20.80
N LYS A 402 14.13 30.49 19.54
CA LYS A 402 13.77 31.83 19.07
C LYS A 402 12.50 32.34 19.75
N ALA A 403 11.44 31.52 19.77
CA ALA A 403 10.14 31.91 20.33
C ALA A 403 10.18 32.14 21.84
N LEU A 404 10.97 31.38 22.60
CA LEU A 404 11.08 31.51 24.06
C LEU A 404 12.23 32.43 24.51
N ASP A 405 13.08 32.85 23.58
CA ASP A 405 14.32 33.58 23.87
C ASP A 405 15.19 32.88 24.91
N ALA A 406 15.29 31.54 24.80
CA ALA A 406 15.98 30.65 25.71
C ALA A 406 16.64 29.49 24.97
N GLU A 407 17.77 28.99 25.46
CA GLU A 407 18.40 27.79 24.91
C GLU A 407 17.62 26.52 25.33
N VAL A 408 16.81 26.00 24.42
CA VAL A 408 15.94 24.83 24.64
C VAL A 408 16.24 23.75 23.61
N VAL A 409 16.24 22.49 24.05
CA VAL A 409 16.24 21.31 23.17
C VAL A 409 14.91 20.60 23.34
N VAL A 410 14.16 20.40 22.24
CA VAL A 410 12.90 19.66 22.26
C VAL A 410 13.21 18.18 22.05
N GLU A 411 12.79 17.34 23.00
CA GLU A 411 12.99 15.88 22.99
C GLU A 411 11.75 15.11 22.48
#